data_9c1d999ac30a7cf6278f60782e9270be
#
_entry.id   9c1d999ac30a7cf6278f60782e9270be
#
_cell.length_a   1.000
_cell.length_b   1.000
_cell.length_c   1.000
_cell.angle_alpha   90.00
_cell.angle_beta   90.00
_cell.angle_gamma   90.00
#
_symmetry.space_group_name_H-M   'P 1'
#
loop_
_entity.id
_entity.type
_entity.pdbx_description
1 polymer ?
#
loop_
_entity_poly.entity_id
_entity_poly.type
_entity_poly.pdbx_seq_one_letter_code
_entity_poly.pdbx_strand_id
1 'polypeptide(L)'
;MKDLVDYIKYHGYITSIRDNVDKDYIWFDICQKEPYKDKNGVDRTNLSFFSARMYIEYTYKIELRVGKDVYVEGIPKGYIDKNGHRQNYIHILKINDLEVNKEPPLYGNGYWNGKKIEDSKASPEEQAEMKRMIDEIIGSK
;
A
#
# COMPACT_ATOMS: atom_id res chain seq x y z
N MET A 1 -10.09 -17.62 7.52
CA MET A 1 -9.85 -16.35 6.83
C MET A 1 -8.36 -16.19 6.60
N LYS A 2 -7.98 -15.97 5.36
CA LYS A 2 -6.56 -15.92 5.01
C LYS A 2 -6.05 -14.51 4.82
N ASP A 3 -6.86 -13.67 4.22
CA ASP A 3 -6.42 -12.33 3.84
C ASP A 3 -7.15 -11.32 4.69
N LEU A 4 -6.47 -10.92 5.76
CA LEU A 4 -6.99 -9.90 6.66
C LEU A 4 -6.76 -8.51 6.10
N VAL A 5 -5.82 -8.40 5.17
CA VAL A 5 -5.45 -7.15 4.55
C VAL A 5 -5.27 -7.39 3.06
N ASP A 6 -5.98 -6.63 2.27
CA ASP A 6 -5.78 -6.64 0.84
C ASP A 6 -4.51 -5.87 0.51
N TYR A 7 -3.80 -6.30 -0.52
CA TYR A 7 -2.73 -5.48 -1.04
C TYR A 7 -2.79 -5.47 -2.56
N ILE A 8 -2.16 -4.47 -3.14
CA ILE A 8 -2.22 -4.22 -4.56
C ILE A 8 -0.83 -4.13 -5.14
N LYS A 9 -0.76 -4.38 -6.45
CA LYS A 9 0.44 -4.18 -7.24
C LYS A 9 0.13 -3.07 -8.24
N TYR A 10 1.06 -2.15 -8.38
CA TYR A 10 0.85 -1.01 -9.25
C TYR A 10 2.14 -0.70 -9.98
N HIS A 11 2.04 -0.53 -11.29
CA HIS A 11 3.19 -0.16 -12.13
C HIS A 11 2.93 1.19 -12.78
N GLY A 12 3.89 2.04 -12.68
CA GLY A 12 3.80 3.35 -13.31
C GLY A 12 5.11 4.10 -13.18
N TYR A 13 5.06 5.39 -13.40
CA TYR A 13 6.24 6.24 -13.25
C TYR A 13 5.95 7.36 -12.26
N ILE A 14 6.98 7.81 -11.57
CA ILE A 14 6.86 8.85 -10.57
C ILE A 14 6.64 10.18 -11.26
N THR A 15 5.59 10.90 -10.86
CA THR A 15 5.29 12.23 -11.41
C THR A 15 5.63 13.37 -10.47
N SER A 16 5.62 13.11 -9.17
CA SER A 16 6.00 14.11 -8.19
C SER A 16 6.48 13.44 -6.92
N ILE A 17 7.36 14.10 -6.19
CA ILE A 17 7.86 13.64 -4.90
C ILE A 17 7.65 14.78 -3.92
N ARG A 18 7.06 14.45 -2.76
CA ARG A 18 6.77 15.43 -1.72
C ARG A 18 7.81 15.30 -0.63
N ASP A 19 8.77 16.19 -0.64
CA ASP A 19 9.83 16.20 0.36
C ASP A 19 9.38 16.92 1.63
N ASN A 20 9.84 16.45 2.77
CA ASN A 20 9.70 17.12 4.06
C ASN A 20 8.27 17.37 4.53
N VAL A 21 7.29 16.60 4.03
CA VAL A 21 5.92 16.70 4.52
C VAL A 21 5.66 15.76 5.68
N ASP A 22 6.55 14.78 5.87
CA ASP A 22 6.40 13.76 6.90
C ASP A 22 7.80 13.31 7.32
N LYS A 23 8.01 13.13 8.62
CA LYS A 23 9.32 12.71 9.12
C LYS A 23 9.55 11.20 9.03
N ASP A 24 8.48 10.41 8.90
CA ASP A 24 8.56 8.96 8.86
C ASP A 24 8.46 8.39 7.47
N TYR A 25 7.82 9.13 6.55
CA TYR A 25 7.51 8.63 5.22
C TYR A 25 7.92 9.63 4.15
N ILE A 26 8.33 9.07 3.01
CA ILE A 26 8.40 9.87 1.79
C ILE A 26 7.15 9.59 0.97
N TRP A 27 6.54 10.65 0.45
CA TRP A 27 5.32 10.58 -0.33
C TRP A 27 5.62 10.93 -1.78
N PHE A 28 5.03 10.20 -2.69
CA PHE A 28 5.15 10.50 -4.11
C PHE A 28 3.92 10.02 -4.86
N ASP A 29 3.75 10.52 -6.07
CA ASP A 29 2.64 10.15 -6.93
C ASP A 29 3.15 9.31 -8.09
N ILE A 30 2.39 8.28 -8.42
CA ILE A 30 2.69 7.35 -9.51
C ILE A 30 1.60 7.48 -10.55
N CYS A 31 2.00 7.59 -11.81
CA CYS A 31 1.07 7.66 -12.92
C CYS A 31 1.19 6.39 -13.76
N GLN A 32 0.06 5.80 -14.07
CA GLN A 32 -0.03 4.69 -15.01
C GLN A 32 -0.72 5.16 -16.28
N LYS A 33 -0.12 4.85 -17.41
CA LYS A 33 -0.70 5.13 -18.72
C LYS A 33 -1.37 3.87 -19.25
N GLU A 34 -2.61 4.03 -19.68
CA GLU A 34 -3.36 2.94 -20.26
C GLU A 34 -3.88 3.37 -21.63
N PRO A 35 -3.25 2.90 -22.71
CA PRO A 35 -3.73 3.21 -24.05
C PRO A 35 -5.01 2.44 -24.34
N TYR A 36 -5.93 3.08 -25.01
CA TYR A 36 -7.18 2.44 -25.43
C TYR A 36 -7.69 3.12 -26.71
N LYS A 37 -8.63 2.45 -27.37
CA LYS A 37 -9.35 3.04 -28.51
C LYS A 37 -10.75 3.43 -28.04
N ASP A 38 -11.14 4.65 -28.38
CA ASP A 38 -12.48 5.09 -28.08
C ASP A 38 -13.49 4.47 -29.05
N LYS A 39 -14.77 4.80 -28.86
CA LYS A 39 -15.83 4.26 -29.69
C LYS A 39 -15.71 4.62 -31.18
N ASN A 40 -14.95 5.64 -31.50
CA ASN A 40 -14.71 6.07 -32.89
C ASN A 40 -13.42 5.50 -33.45
N GLY A 41 -12.74 4.59 -32.73
CA GLY A 41 -11.49 3.99 -33.15
C GLY A 41 -10.27 4.90 -33.01
N VAL A 42 -10.41 6.03 -32.32
CA VAL A 42 -9.29 6.95 -32.10
C VAL A 42 -8.47 6.49 -30.92
N ASP A 43 -7.14 6.50 -31.09
CA ASP A 43 -6.23 6.15 -30.01
C ASP A 43 -6.25 7.22 -28.93
N ARG A 44 -6.45 6.77 -27.71
CA ARG A 44 -6.51 7.60 -26.51
C ARG A 44 -5.60 7.01 -25.44
N THR A 45 -5.27 7.83 -24.46
CA THR A 45 -4.51 7.37 -23.29
C THR A 45 -5.25 7.79 -22.03
N ASN A 46 -5.53 6.82 -21.18
CA ASN A 46 -6.08 7.08 -19.88
C ASN A 46 -4.94 7.19 -18.87
N LEU A 47 -4.96 8.23 -18.05
CA LEU A 47 -3.95 8.44 -17.02
C LEU A 47 -4.58 8.19 -15.66
N SER A 48 -3.98 7.29 -14.91
CA SER A 48 -4.40 7.01 -13.55
C SER A 48 -3.28 7.41 -12.59
N PHE A 49 -3.62 8.16 -11.57
CA PHE A 49 -2.67 8.63 -10.57
C PHE A 49 -2.95 7.99 -9.23
N PHE A 50 -1.90 7.63 -8.53
CA PHE A 50 -2.01 7.05 -7.21
C PHE A 50 -0.96 7.65 -6.30
N SER A 51 -1.38 8.16 -5.15
CA SER A 51 -0.44 8.60 -4.12
C SER A 51 0.12 7.39 -3.40
N ALA A 52 1.39 7.45 -3.07
CA ALA A 52 2.08 6.37 -2.39
C ALA A 52 3.00 6.92 -1.32
N ARG A 53 3.24 6.12 -0.30
CA ARG A 53 4.23 6.44 0.73
C ARG A 53 5.07 5.22 1.05
N MET A 54 6.31 5.45 1.42
CA MET A 54 7.18 4.40 1.97
C MET A 54 7.99 4.97 3.12
N TYR A 55 8.47 4.10 3.99
CA TYR A 55 9.32 4.54 5.09
C TYR A 55 10.56 5.24 4.56
N ILE A 56 10.81 6.43 5.06
CA ILE A 56 11.91 7.27 4.60
C ILE A 56 13.27 6.61 4.83
N GLU A 57 13.37 5.79 5.86
CA GLU A 57 14.63 5.10 6.19
C GLU A 57 15.09 4.12 5.13
N TYR A 58 14.21 3.70 4.21
CA TYR A 58 14.57 2.79 3.13
C TYR A 58 14.91 3.48 1.82
N THR A 59 14.96 4.80 1.82
CA THR A 59 15.27 5.55 0.59
C THR A 59 16.67 5.28 0.06
N TYR A 60 17.56 4.76 0.91
CA TYR A 60 18.90 4.37 0.45
C TYR A 60 18.89 3.16 -0.48
N LYS A 61 17.81 2.38 -0.46
CA LYS A 61 17.71 1.18 -1.31
C LYS A 61 17.35 1.50 -2.75
N ILE A 62 16.75 2.65 -2.98
CA ILE A 62 16.26 3.01 -4.30
C ILE A 62 16.34 4.51 -4.49
N GLU A 63 16.85 4.92 -5.65
CA GLU A 63 16.82 6.32 -6.01
C GLU A 63 15.43 6.67 -6.52
N LEU A 64 14.76 7.54 -5.80
CA LEU A 64 13.45 8.04 -6.19
C LEU A 64 13.65 9.34 -6.99
N ARG A 65 13.10 9.39 -8.19
CA ARG A 65 13.16 10.59 -9.03
C ARG A 65 11.96 10.63 -9.95
N VAL A 66 11.58 11.84 -10.32
CA VAL A 66 10.51 12.05 -11.28
C VAL A 66 10.87 11.38 -12.61
N GLY A 67 9.93 10.67 -13.19
CA GLY A 67 10.13 9.95 -14.44
C GLY A 67 10.60 8.51 -14.27
N LYS A 68 10.94 8.11 -13.07
CA LYS A 68 11.39 6.75 -12.83
C LYS A 68 10.24 5.75 -12.86
N ASP A 69 10.41 4.65 -13.59
CA ASP A 69 9.48 3.54 -13.57
C ASP A 69 9.59 2.78 -12.26
N VAL A 70 8.45 2.50 -11.66
CA VAL A 70 8.40 1.74 -10.41
C VAL A 70 7.30 0.70 -10.44
N TYR A 71 7.61 -0.45 -9.88
CA TYR A 71 6.63 -1.49 -9.55
C TYR A 71 6.50 -1.50 -8.04
N VAL A 72 5.31 -1.21 -7.56
CA VAL A 72 5.07 -1.17 -6.12
C VAL A 72 4.07 -2.24 -5.72
N GLU A 73 4.29 -2.80 -4.54
CA GLU A 73 3.32 -3.67 -3.88
C GLU A 73 3.07 -3.06 -2.52
N GLY A 74 1.82 -2.94 -2.17
CA GLY A 74 1.50 -2.32 -0.91
C GLY A 74 0.05 -2.46 -0.51
N ILE A 75 -0.29 -1.83 0.57
CA ILE A 75 -1.61 -1.89 1.18
C ILE A 75 -2.35 -0.62 0.83
N PRO A 76 -3.57 -0.73 0.25
CA PRO A 76 -4.39 0.45 0.05
C PRO A 76 -4.87 0.97 1.40
N LYS A 77 -4.67 2.24 1.64
CA LYS A 77 -5.09 2.92 2.85
C LYS A 77 -5.81 4.21 2.50
N GLY A 78 -6.47 4.77 3.48
CA GLY A 78 -7.17 6.02 3.29
C GLY A 78 -7.18 6.84 4.55
N TYR A 79 -7.44 8.13 4.38
CA TYR A 79 -7.64 9.04 5.49
C TYR A 79 -8.63 10.11 5.08
N ILE A 80 -9.16 10.82 6.07
CA ILE A 80 -10.01 11.97 5.82
C ILE A 80 -9.18 13.21 6.07
N ASP A 81 -9.07 14.07 5.06
CA ASP A 81 -8.28 15.29 5.18
C ASP A 81 -9.01 16.35 6.02
N LYS A 82 -8.34 17.46 6.25
CA LYS A 82 -8.89 18.56 7.07
C LYS A 82 -10.15 19.19 6.51
N ASN A 83 -10.41 18.98 5.21
CA ASN A 83 -11.60 19.48 4.54
C ASN A 83 -12.73 18.44 4.49
N GLY A 84 -12.55 17.30 5.14
CA GLY A 84 -13.53 16.23 5.16
C GLY A 84 -13.54 15.34 3.93
N HIS A 85 -12.57 15.47 3.06
CA HIS A 85 -12.49 14.66 1.85
C HIS A 85 -11.71 13.37 2.10
N ARG A 86 -12.17 12.28 1.51
CA ARG A 86 -11.47 11.00 1.58
C ARG A 86 -10.31 11.00 0.61
N GLN A 87 -9.14 10.61 1.13
CA GLN A 87 -7.94 10.45 0.34
C GLN A 87 -7.46 9.02 0.44
N ASN A 88 -7.05 8.46 -0.68
CA ASN A 88 -6.55 7.09 -0.74
C ASN A 88 -5.09 7.11 -1.18
N TYR A 89 -4.32 6.16 -0.64
CA TYR A 89 -2.92 6.01 -1.00
C TYR A 89 -2.48 4.56 -0.84
N ILE A 90 -1.31 4.26 -1.37
CA ILE A 90 -0.68 2.95 -1.18
C ILE A 90 0.42 3.09 -0.15
N HIS A 91 0.36 2.29 0.91
CA HIS A 91 1.50 2.14 1.82
C HIS A 91 2.39 1.05 1.24
N ILE A 92 3.55 1.42 0.75
CA ILE A 92 4.42 0.54 -0.01
C ILE A 92 5.16 -0.44 0.90
N LEU A 93 5.08 -1.71 0.58
CA LEU A 93 5.84 -2.78 1.23
C LEU A 93 7.04 -3.20 0.41
N LYS A 94 6.91 -3.17 -0.92
CA LYS A 94 8.00 -3.46 -1.85
C LYS A 94 7.97 -2.46 -2.98
N ILE A 95 9.15 -2.10 -3.46
CA ILE A 95 9.30 -1.26 -4.64
C ILE A 95 10.45 -1.83 -5.48
N ASN A 96 10.17 -2.15 -6.75
CA ASN A 96 11.13 -2.79 -7.65
C ASN A 96 11.79 -4.02 -7.00
N ASP A 97 10.96 -4.87 -6.37
CA ASP A 97 11.37 -6.08 -5.66
C ASP A 97 12.21 -5.85 -4.40
N LEU A 98 12.38 -4.61 -3.98
CA LEU A 98 13.08 -4.28 -2.75
C LEU A 98 12.09 -4.16 -1.61
N GLU A 99 12.34 -4.84 -0.53
CA GLU A 99 11.51 -4.70 0.66
C GLU A 99 11.82 -3.38 1.35
N VAL A 100 10.77 -2.60 1.59
CA VAL A 100 10.86 -1.28 2.22
C VAL A 100 9.88 -1.20 3.38
N ASN A 101 9.74 -2.30 4.08
CA ASN A 101 8.80 -2.45 5.17
C ASN A 101 9.53 -2.95 6.42
N LYS A 102 9.23 -2.33 7.55
CA LYS A 102 9.83 -2.71 8.84
C LYS A 102 9.23 -3.96 9.43
N GLU A 103 8.01 -4.26 9.03
CA GLU A 103 7.21 -5.31 9.64
C GLU A 103 7.20 -6.55 8.77
N PRO A 104 6.93 -7.73 9.32
CA PRO A 104 6.70 -8.91 8.51
C PRO A 104 5.59 -8.68 7.49
N PRO A 105 5.61 -9.42 6.38
CA PRO A 105 4.56 -9.27 5.37
C PRO A 105 3.16 -9.44 5.96
N LEU A 106 2.25 -8.58 5.54
CA LEU A 106 0.87 -8.55 6.03
C LEU A 106 -0.09 -9.28 5.13
N TYR A 107 0.39 -10.02 4.16
CA TYR A 107 -0.49 -10.73 3.26
C TYR A 107 -0.71 -12.14 3.74
N GLY A 108 -1.87 -12.61 3.46
CA GLY A 108 -2.53 -13.82 3.72
C GLY A 108 -1.80 -15.10 4.07
N ASN A 109 -0.76 -15.07 4.81
CA ASN A 109 -0.03 -16.25 5.23
C ASN A 109 -0.01 -16.40 6.75
N GLY A 110 -1.10 -16.01 7.39
CA GLY A 110 -1.21 -16.14 8.82
C GLY A 110 -0.63 -14.99 9.61
N TYR A 111 -0.68 -13.79 9.04
CA TYR A 111 -0.24 -12.58 9.74
C TYR A 111 -1.41 -11.68 10.08
N TRP A 112 -1.31 -11.05 11.21
CA TRP A 112 -2.25 -10.04 11.67
C TRP A 112 -1.45 -8.88 12.25
N ASN A 113 -1.63 -7.68 11.71
CA ASN A 113 -0.87 -6.50 12.14
C ASN A 113 0.64 -6.76 12.18
N GLY A 114 1.14 -7.50 11.20
CA GLY A 114 2.55 -7.82 11.13
C GLY A 114 2.99 -8.98 12.02
N LYS A 115 2.08 -9.59 12.73
CA LYS A 115 2.39 -10.72 13.61
C LYS A 115 1.87 -12.02 13.00
N LYS A 116 2.69 -13.04 13.07
CA LYS A 116 2.28 -14.35 12.58
C LYS A 116 1.25 -14.97 13.51
N ILE A 117 0.06 -15.20 13.02
CA ILE A 117 -1.04 -15.71 13.84
C ILE A 117 -0.79 -17.15 14.30
N GLU A 118 -0.33 -18.00 13.40
CA GLU A 118 -0.16 -19.44 13.68
C GLU A 118 0.96 -19.72 14.66
N ASP A 119 2.02 -18.95 14.56
CA ASP A 119 3.23 -19.09 15.36
C ASP A 119 3.24 -18.11 16.50
N SER A 120 2.10 -17.73 16.93
CA SER A 120 2.01 -16.60 17.81
C SER A 120 2.66 -16.89 19.15
N LYS A 121 3.65 -16.08 19.45
CA LYS A 121 4.18 -15.96 20.80
C LYS A 121 3.34 -14.98 21.59
N ALA A 122 2.20 -14.63 21.05
CA ALA A 122 1.26 -13.76 21.71
C ALA A 122 0.72 -14.42 22.96
N SER A 123 0.43 -13.62 23.96
CA SER A 123 -0.20 -14.13 25.18
C SER A 123 -1.58 -14.70 24.85
N PRO A 124 -2.13 -15.57 25.69
CA PRO A 124 -3.49 -16.05 25.50
C PRO A 124 -4.52 -14.93 25.35
N GLU A 125 -4.29 -13.82 26.05
CA GLU A 125 -5.16 -12.65 25.96
C GLU A 125 -5.10 -11.99 24.59
N GLU A 126 -3.91 -11.85 24.04
CA GLU A 126 -3.72 -11.30 22.70
C GLU A 126 -4.32 -12.20 21.63
N GLN A 127 -4.18 -13.51 21.82
CA GLN A 127 -4.76 -14.49 20.90
C GLN A 127 -6.28 -14.42 20.91
N ALA A 128 -6.85 -14.31 22.11
CA ALA A 128 -8.30 -14.20 22.25
C ALA A 128 -8.83 -12.93 21.64
N GLU A 129 -8.11 -11.83 21.80
CA GLU A 129 -8.49 -10.56 21.21
C GLU A 129 -8.42 -10.61 19.68
N MET A 130 -7.35 -11.17 19.13
CA MET A 130 -7.23 -11.32 17.68
C MET A 130 -8.36 -12.16 17.12
N LYS A 131 -8.68 -13.26 17.80
CA LYS A 131 -9.77 -14.13 17.37
C LYS A 131 -11.11 -13.40 17.42
N ARG A 132 -11.34 -12.64 18.49
CA ARG A 132 -12.56 -11.84 18.60
C ARG A 132 -12.70 -10.82 17.49
N MET A 133 -11.62 -10.13 17.15
CA MET A 133 -11.62 -9.15 16.07
C MET A 133 -11.90 -9.81 14.72
N ILE A 134 -11.32 -10.97 14.49
CA ILE A 134 -11.59 -11.73 13.26
C ILE A 134 -13.05 -12.13 13.19
N ASP A 135 -13.60 -12.63 14.30
CA ASP A 135 -14.99 -13.04 14.36
C ASP A 135 -15.93 -11.86 14.14
N GLU A 136 -15.60 -10.67 14.62
CA GLU A 136 -16.38 -9.48 14.34
C GLU A 136 -16.41 -9.12 12.86
N ILE A 137 -15.27 -9.23 12.19
CA ILE A 137 -15.17 -8.95 10.76
C ILE A 137 -15.98 -9.94 9.94
N ILE A 138 -15.88 -11.23 10.31
CA ILE A 138 -16.55 -12.30 9.56
C ILE A 138 -17.99 -12.46 9.98
N GLY A 139 -18.25 -12.35 11.26
CA GLY A 139 -19.53 -12.66 11.86
C GLY A 139 -20.51 -11.50 11.97
N SER A 140 -20.12 -10.31 11.58
CA SER A 140 -20.98 -9.14 11.63
C SER A 140 -21.99 -9.18 10.47
N LYS A 141 -22.96 -10.00 10.62
CA LYS A 141 -24.01 -10.15 9.62
C LYS A 141 -25.33 -9.65 10.12
#